data_03912e37e812bee7b21c375286f967ec
#
_entry.id   03912e37e812bee7b21c375286f967ec
#
_cell.length_a   1.000
_cell.length_b   1.000
_cell.length_c   1.000
_cell.angle_alpha   90.00
_cell.angle_beta   90.00
_cell.angle_gamma   90.00
#
_symmetry.space_group_name_H-M   'P 1'
#
loop_
_entity.id
_entity.type
_entity.pdbx_description
1 polymer ?
#
loop_
_entity_poly.entity_id
_entity_poly.type
_entity_poly.pdbx_seq_one_letter_code
_entity_poly.pdbx_strand_id
1 'polypeptide(L)'
;MEHLRHSDPEGESPPPPIEWLKVGTTVADLTNQLSARNDIIALVGPDAAHGAPACFFPHHSEVELNTNTAFGPRTAPEDVGDLTDPKRQYEFPRAVGLIAHEAFHARYSRWSASETADQLNAEEFKAFELLEESRIEYQGLQDVPRVREFIRSAVIDINLEHRPEMEHTEAAFQVFGLINARVQAGTLEEREVEDVVGQVTDFLGAELSLHLSGIVSTFHESRDLSERHQLAREWVAAKHEAADQRGEKPDGGFDPAALAQAVKNALEDIILTASIALADQESDEVAEAFVLDVQQKTKQRKRNEQEAEKLF
;
A
#
# COMPACT_ATOMS: atom_id res chain seq x y z
N MET A 1 -6.45 -3.70 3.59
CA MET A 1 -5.23 -2.98 3.17
C MET A 1 -5.07 -3.15 1.68
N GLU A 2 -5.25 -2.09 0.93
CA GLU A 2 -5.20 -2.10 -0.53
C GLU A 2 -4.64 -0.77 -1.01
N HIS A 3 -3.51 -0.35 -0.40
CA HIS A 3 -2.92 0.96 -0.69
C HIS A 3 -1.98 0.95 -1.90
N LEU A 4 -1.63 -0.23 -2.40
CA LEU A 4 -0.88 -0.40 -3.65
C LEU A 4 -1.75 -1.17 -4.65
N ARG A 5 -2.97 -0.70 -4.89
CA ARG A 5 -3.78 -1.26 -5.97
C ARG A 5 -3.19 -0.81 -7.29
N HIS A 6 -2.75 -1.78 -8.03
CA HIS A 6 -2.54 -1.62 -9.45
C HIS A 6 -3.90 -1.35 -10.10
N SER A 7 -3.97 -0.30 -10.90
CA SER A 7 -5.19 0.10 -11.60
C SER A 7 -5.83 -1.09 -12.32
N ASP A 8 -7.11 -1.31 -12.05
CA ASP A 8 -7.91 -2.23 -12.84
C ASP A 8 -8.07 -1.64 -14.25
N PRO A 9 -7.65 -2.32 -15.33
CA PRO A 9 -7.74 -1.80 -16.69
C PRO A 9 -9.18 -1.52 -17.16
N GLU A 10 -10.19 -1.97 -16.41
CA GLU A 10 -11.60 -1.64 -16.67
C GLU A 10 -12.11 -0.43 -15.87
N GLY A 11 -11.29 0.17 -15.01
CA GLY A 11 -11.68 1.25 -14.13
C GLY A 11 -10.70 2.40 -14.14
N GLU A 12 -10.66 3.20 -15.21
CA GLU A 12 -10.18 4.57 -15.06
C GLU A 12 -10.99 5.22 -13.94
N SER A 13 -10.30 5.76 -12.92
CA SER A 13 -10.99 6.56 -11.90
C SER A 13 -11.84 7.62 -12.60
N PRO A 14 -13.09 7.82 -12.19
CA PRO A 14 -13.93 8.83 -12.82
C PRO A 14 -13.20 10.18 -12.74
N PRO A 15 -13.28 11.02 -13.79
CA PRO A 15 -12.61 12.32 -13.78
C PRO A 15 -13.02 13.08 -12.52
N PRO A 16 -12.07 13.78 -11.85
CA PRO A 16 -12.35 14.47 -10.62
C PRO A 16 -13.48 15.47 -10.82
N PRO A 17 -14.41 15.59 -9.88
CA PRO A 17 -15.42 16.62 -9.95
C PRO A 17 -14.76 17.98 -10.07
N ILE A 18 -15.25 18.83 -10.98
CA ILE A 18 -14.65 20.13 -11.31
C ILE A 18 -14.43 20.99 -10.06
N GLU A 19 -15.35 20.89 -9.09
CA GLU A 19 -15.27 21.59 -7.82
C GLU A 19 -14.05 21.21 -6.98
N TRP A 20 -13.52 19.98 -7.11
CA TRP A 20 -12.37 19.49 -6.36
C TRP A 20 -11.01 19.75 -7.05
N LEU A 21 -10.98 20.25 -8.29
CA LEU A 21 -9.73 20.49 -9.04
C LEU A 21 -8.77 21.45 -8.33
N LYS A 22 -9.31 22.50 -7.68
CA LYS A 22 -8.48 23.43 -6.91
C LYS A 22 -7.83 22.78 -5.70
N VAL A 23 -8.56 21.94 -4.98
CA VAL A 23 -8.01 21.16 -3.86
C VAL A 23 -6.97 20.17 -4.40
N GLY A 24 -7.26 19.48 -5.51
CA GLY A 24 -6.32 18.59 -6.19
C GLY A 24 -4.98 19.26 -6.49
N THR A 25 -4.99 20.52 -6.94
CA THR A 25 -3.74 21.28 -7.16
C THR A 25 -2.95 21.44 -5.86
N THR A 26 -3.58 21.80 -4.74
CA THR A 26 -2.87 21.96 -3.46
C THR A 26 -2.41 20.62 -2.87
N VAL A 27 -3.15 19.52 -3.11
CA VAL A 27 -2.73 18.15 -2.76
C VAL A 27 -1.49 17.78 -3.56
N ALA A 28 -1.47 18.00 -4.89
CA ALA A 28 -0.31 17.75 -5.74
C ALA A 28 0.91 18.55 -5.28
N ASP A 29 0.74 19.84 -4.99
CA ASP A 29 1.82 20.71 -4.52
C ASP A 29 2.40 20.22 -3.19
N LEU A 30 1.55 19.85 -2.22
CA LEU A 30 1.99 19.35 -0.93
C LEU A 30 2.69 17.98 -1.10
N THR A 31 2.14 17.08 -1.91
CA THR A 31 2.75 15.79 -2.22
C THR A 31 4.13 15.96 -2.85
N ASN A 32 4.26 16.84 -3.83
CA ASN A 32 5.53 17.15 -4.49
C ASN A 32 6.57 17.70 -3.50
N GLN A 33 6.17 18.60 -2.59
CA GLN A 33 7.05 19.13 -1.55
C GLN A 33 7.55 18.03 -0.61
N LEU A 34 6.66 17.13 -0.15
CA LEU A 34 7.01 16.08 0.82
C LEU A 34 7.80 14.95 0.19
N SER A 35 7.50 14.59 -1.04
CA SER A 35 8.21 13.55 -1.79
C SER A 35 9.55 14.01 -2.39
N ALA A 36 9.82 15.32 -2.39
CA ALA A 36 10.93 15.96 -3.11
C ALA A 36 10.88 15.66 -4.63
N ARG A 37 9.68 15.60 -5.19
CA ARG A 37 9.38 15.44 -6.62
C ARG A 37 8.73 16.70 -7.17
N ASN A 38 8.43 16.74 -8.47
CA ASN A 38 7.76 17.85 -9.14
C ASN A 38 6.85 17.40 -10.28
N ASP A 39 6.64 16.10 -10.39
CA ASP A 39 5.92 15.43 -11.48
C ASP A 39 4.63 14.73 -10.99
N ILE A 40 4.33 14.81 -9.69
CA ILE A 40 3.13 14.16 -9.15
C ILE A 40 1.92 15.05 -9.40
N ILE A 41 0.89 14.44 -9.97
CA ILE A 41 -0.45 15.00 -10.10
C ILE A 41 -1.36 14.43 -9.00
N ALA A 42 -2.50 15.05 -8.73
CA ALA A 42 -3.46 14.55 -7.76
C ALA A 42 -4.88 14.53 -8.31
N LEU A 43 -5.54 13.40 -8.11
CA LEU A 43 -6.96 13.20 -8.35
C LEU A 43 -7.68 13.17 -7.00
N VAL A 44 -8.58 14.12 -6.78
CA VAL A 44 -9.28 14.30 -5.51
C VAL A 44 -10.78 14.25 -5.74
N GLY A 45 -11.45 13.36 -5.05
CA GLY A 45 -12.90 13.19 -5.21
C GLY A 45 -13.49 12.16 -4.24
N PRO A 46 -14.82 12.09 -4.13
CA PRO A 46 -15.50 11.15 -3.23
C PRO A 46 -15.31 9.68 -3.63
N ASP A 47 -15.08 9.41 -4.92
CA ASP A 47 -14.91 8.09 -5.50
C ASP A 47 -13.43 7.80 -5.90
N ALA A 48 -12.51 8.70 -5.57
CA ALA A 48 -11.08 8.49 -5.82
C ALA A 48 -10.51 7.36 -4.94
N ALA A 49 -9.32 6.89 -5.30
CA ALA A 49 -8.58 5.83 -4.63
C ALA A 49 -9.34 4.49 -4.52
N HIS A 50 -10.32 4.24 -5.40
CA HIS A 50 -11.08 2.97 -5.48
C HIS A 50 -11.64 2.49 -4.13
N GLY A 51 -12.02 3.43 -3.26
CA GLY A 51 -12.56 3.16 -1.93
C GLY A 51 -11.51 3.08 -0.82
N ALA A 52 -10.22 3.17 -1.14
CA ALA A 52 -9.17 3.40 -0.16
C ALA A 52 -9.19 4.87 0.32
N PRO A 53 -8.60 5.20 1.47
CA PRO A 53 -8.46 6.58 1.93
C PRO A 53 -7.64 7.46 1.01
N ALA A 54 -6.52 6.94 0.53
CA ALA A 54 -5.62 7.51 -0.45
C ALA A 54 -4.83 6.39 -1.14
N CYS A 55 -4.20 6.69 -2.27
CA CYS A 55 -3.34 5.75 -2.97
C CYS A 55 -2.34 6.52 -3.86
N PHE A 56 -1.08 6.07 -3.88
CA PHE A 56 -0.09 6.51 -4.85
C PHE A 56 0.05 5.50 -5.98
N PHE A 57 -0.07 5.95 -7.22
CA PHE A 57 0.11 5.17 -8.44
C PHE A 57 1.45 5.50 -9.09
N PRO A 58 2.50 4.67 -8.89
CA PRO A 58 3.86 4.96 -9.35
C PRO A 58 3.96 5.19 -10.86
N HIS A 59 3.20 4.42 -11.64
CA HIS A 59 3.24 4.46 -13.11
C HIS A 59 2.68 5.73 -13.71
N HIS A 60 1.73 6.36 -13.01
CA HIS A 60 1.11 7.60 -13.45
C HIS A 60 1.68 8.83 -12.75
N SER A 61 2.60 8.63 -11.79
CA SER A 61 3.03 9.70 -10.87
C SER A 61 1.82 10.43 -10.28
N GLU A 62 0.81 9.67 -9.85
CA GLU A 62 -0.48 10.18 -9.40
C GLU A 62 -0.76 9.80 -7.96
N VAL A 63 -1.30 10.72 -7.20
CA VAL A 63 -1.90 10.48 -5.89
C VAL A 63 -3.40 10.65 -6.00
N GLU A 64 -4.14 9.64 -5.61
CA GLU A 64 -5.58 9.74 -5.44
C GLU A 64 -5.95 9.91 -3.97
N LEU A 65 -6.90 10.83 -3.70
CA LEU A 65 -7.38 11.12 -2.35
C LEU A 65 -8.91 11.07 -2.29
N ASN A 66 -9.43 10.15 -1.48
CA ASN A 66 -10.87 10.04 -1.21
C ASN A 66 -11.30 11.14 -0.24
N THR A 67 -12.14 12.07 -0.73
CA THR A 67 -12.56 13.24 0.05
C THR A 67 -13.41 12.89 1.25
N ASN A 68 -14.25 11.85 1.16
CA ASN A 68 -15.11 11.41 2.26
C ASN A 68 -14.28 10.91 3.45
N THR A 69 -13.19 10.20 3.16
CA THR A 69 -12.27 9.70 4.21
C THR A 69 -11.33 10.80 4.68
N ALA A 70 -10.76 11.59 3.76
CA ALA A 70 -9.75 12.60 4.09
C ALA A 70 -10.33 13.79 4.87
N PHE A 71 -11.43 14.34 4.38
CA PHE A 71 -12.02 15.57 4.92
C PHE A 71 -13.34 15.35 5.66
N GLY A 72 -13.97 14.20 5.45
CA GLY A 72 -15.32 13.89 5.91
C GLY A 72 -16.40 14.19 4.85
N PRO A 73 -17.52 13.43 4.89
CA PRO A 73 -18.50 13.39 3.79
C PRO A 73 -19.34 14.68 3.63
N ARG A 74 -19.17 15.65 4.53
CA ARG A 74 -19.91 16.93 4.50
C ARG A 74 -19.01 18.13 4.23
N THR A 75 -17.72 17.93 4.00
CA THR A 75 -16.78 19.03 3.76
C THR A 75 -16.91 19.46 2.31
N ALA A 76 -17.18 20.75 2.09
CA ALA A 76 -17.19 21.32 0.76
C ALA A 76 -15.77 21.72 0.31
N PRO A 77 -15.46 21.67 -1.00
CA PRO A 77 -14.13 22.01 -1.51
C PRO A 77 -13.64 23.40 -1.09
N GLU A 78 -14.53 24.38 -1.00
CA GLU A 78 -14.24 25.75 -0.57
C GLU A 78 -13.82 25.85 0.90
N ASP A 79 -14.24 24.88 1.74
CA ASP A 79 -13.87 24.84 3.15
C ASP A 79 -12.45 24.31 3.35
N VAL A 80 -11.94 23.50 2.42
CA VAL A 80 -10.59 22.91 2.50
C VAL A 80 -9.50 23.97 2.31
N GLY A 81 -9.62 24.77 1.26
CA GLY A 81 -8.67 25.82 0.95
C GLY A 81 -7.32 25.30 0.46
N ASP A 82 -6.24 26.03 0.77
CA ASP A 82 -4.88 25.71 0.34
C ASP A 82 -4.15 24.86 1.40
N LEU A 83 -3.93 23.57 1.12
CA LEU A 83 -3.24 22.64 2.02
C LEU A 83 -1.72 22.86 2.09
N THR A 84 -1.15 23.75 1.29
CA THR A 84 0.24 24.18 1.47
C THR A 84 0.39 25.23 2.58
N ASP A 85 -0.71 25.87 3.00
CA ASP A 85 -0.74 26.76 4.18
C ASP A 85 -0.68 25.93 5.48
N PRO A 86 0.33 26.13 6.33
CA PRO A 86 0.45 25.41 7.60
C PRO A 86 -0.78 25.51 8.51
N LYS A 87 -1.54 26.60 8.45
CA LYS A 87 -2.77 26.73 9.26
C LYS A 87 -3.84 25.75 8.79
N ARG A 88 -3.99 25.59 7.48
CA ARG A 88 -4.93 24.63 6.90
C ARG A 88 -4.54 23.19 7.17
N GLN A 89 -3.26 22.90 7.24
CA GLN A 89 -2.77 21.58 7.61
C GLN A 89 -3.28 21.15 8.99
N TYR A 90 -3.29 22.04 9.97
CA TYR A 90 -3.81 21.73 11.32
C TYR A 90 -5.33 21.64 11.39
N GLU A 91 -6.06 22.22 10.43
CA GLU A 91 -7.52 22.07 10.34
C GLU A 91 -7.93 20.71 9.75
N PHE A 92 -7.06 20.11 8.91
CA PHE A 92 -7.29 18.82 8.24
C PHE A 92 -6.15 17.84 8.50
N PRO A 93 -5.85 17.51 9.76
CA PRO A 93 -4.65 16.73 10.09
C PRO A 93 -4.66 15.34 9.46
N ARG A 94 -5.82 14.67 9.40
CA ARG A 94 -5.97 13.36 8.76
C ARG A 94 -5.67 13.41 7.26
N ALA A 95 -6.21 14.39 6.54
CA ALA A 95 -5.96 14.54 5.11
C ALA A 95 -4.48 14.79 4.83
N VAL A 96 -3.84 15.67 5.61
CA VAL A 96 -2.40 15.94 5.49
C VAL A 96 -1.58 14.68 5.82
N GLY A 97 -2.01 13.90 6.80
CA GLY A 97 -1.38 12.62 7.16
C GLY A 97 -1.44 11.62 6.01
N LEU A 98 -2.59 11.47 5.36
CA LEU A 98 -2.75 10.63 4.17
C LEU A 98 -1.84 11.11 3.03
N ILE A 99 -1.87 12.41 2.72
CA ILE A 99 -1.02 13.00 1.68
C ILE A 99 0.48 12.77 1.98
N ALA A 100 0.90 12.93 3.24
CA ALA A 100 2.28 12.70 3.63
C ALA A 100 2.69 11.24 3.50
N HIS A 101 1.80 10.30 3.85
CA HIS A 101 2.02 8.88 3.70
C HIS A 101 2.22 8.51 2.22
N GLU A 102 1.33 8.94 1.32
CA GLU A 102 1.46 8.70 -0.12
C GLU A 102 2.69 9.38 -0.74
N ALA A 103 3.04 10.58 -0.25
CA ALA A 103 4.27 11.25 -0.64
C ALA A 103 5.53 10.46 -0.23
N PHE A 104 5.48 9.75 0.90
CA PHE A 104 6.56 8.87 1.32
C PHE A 104 6.64 7.60 0.48
N HIS A 105 5.52 7.02 0.04
CA HIS A 105 5.53 6.00 -1.00
C HIS A 105 6.20 6.52 -2.27
N ALA A 106 5.81 7.68 -2.76
CA ALA A 106 6.39 8.29 -3.95
C ALA A 106 7.91 8.54 -3.85
N ARG A 107 8.43 8.73 -2.64
CA ARG A 107 9.85 9.00 -2.39
C ARG A 107 10.68 7.74 -2.12
N TYR A 108 10.15 6.81 -1.35
CA TYR A 108 10.93 5.71 -0.75
C TYR A 108 10.56 4.33 -1.28
N SER A 109 9.37 4.11 -1.85
CA SER A 109 8.98 2.84 -2.46
C SER A 109 9.52 2.75 -3.89
N ARG A 110 10.84 2.54 -4.01
CA ARG A 110 11.55 2.43 -5.30
C ARG A 110 11.66 0.97 -5.73
N TRP A 111 10.55 0.28 -5.78
CA TRP A 111 10.48 -1.11 -6.22
C TRP A 111 9.32 -1.28 -7.19
N SER A 112 9.46 -2.22 -8.09
CA SER A 112 8.42 -2.60 -9.03
C SER A 112 7.58 -3.73 -8.42
N ALA A 113 6.27 -3.59 -8.43
CA ALA A 113 5.38 -4.66 -7.98
C ALA A 113 5.58 -5.95 -8.77
N SER A 114 5.85 -5.85 -10.08
CA SER A 114 6.14 -7.01 -10.92
C SER A 114 7.43 -7.72 -10.53
N GLU A 115 8.53 -6.97 -10.32
CA GLU A 115 9.79 -7.57 -9.90
C GLU A 115 9.69 -8.21 -8.52
N THR A 116 8.94 -7.60 -7.61
CA THR A 116 8.71 -8.13 -6.27
C THR A 116 7.79 -9.35 -6.30
N ALA A 117 6.71 -9.34 -7.09
CA ALA A 117 5.82 -10.49 -7.28
C ALA A 117 6.49 -11.69 -7.95
N ASP A 118 7.52 -11.47 -8.77
CA ASP A 118 8.33 -12.54 -9.35
C ASP A 118 9.25 -13.22 -8.30
N GLN A 119 9.55 -12.53 -7.20
CA GLN A 119 10.47 -12.99 -6.16
C GLN A 119 9.76 -13.52 -4.91
N LEU A 120 8.52 -13.11 -4.67
CA LEU A 120 7.72 -13.45 -3.49
C LEU A 120 6.44 -14.18 -3.90
N ASN A 121 6.01 -15.15 -3.08
CA ASN A 121 4.66 -15.67 -3.23
C ASN A 121 3.62 -14.65 -2.70
N ALA A 122 2.34 -14.91 -2.91
CA ALA A 122 1.27 -13.95 -2.57
C ALA A 122 1.22 -13.59 -1.07
N GLU A 123 1.55 -14.52 -0.19
CA GLU A 123 1.57 -14.31 1.25
C GLU A 123 2.80 -13.50 1.68
N GLU A 124 3.96 -13.84 1.13
CA GLU A 124 5.21 -13.09 1.33
C GLU A 124 5.10 -11.66 0.78
N PHE A 125 4.42 -11.49 -0.35
CA PHE A 125 4.17 -10.17 -0.93
C PHE A 125 3.28 -9.32 -0.01
N LYS A 126 2.20 -9.88 0.54
CA LYS A 126 1.36 -9.18 1.54
C LYS A 126 2.13 -8.80 2.81
N ALA A 127 3.03 -9.68 3.26
CA ALA A 127 3.90 -9.36 4.39
C ALA A 127 4.87 -8.22 4.04
N PHE A 128 5.44 -8.25 2.84
CA PHE A 128 6.31 -7.18 2.33
C PHE A 128 5.56 -5.83 2.30
N GLU A 129 4.35 -5.79 1.73
CA GLU A 129 3.52 -4.58 1.70
C GLU A 129 3.21 -4.06 3.10
N LEU A 130 2.81 -4.96 4.03
CA LEU A 130 2.52 -4.60 5.41
C LEU A 130 3.72 -3.94 6.12
N LEU A 131 4.93 -4.48 5.91
CA LEU A 131 6.17 -3.95 6.49
C LEU A 131 6.62 -2.65 5.79
N GLU A 132 6.37 -2.52 4.50
CA GLU A 132 6.70 -1.34 3.71
C GLU A 132 5.95 -0.10 4.18
N GLU A 133 4.70 -0.24 4.62
CA GLU A 133 3.88 0.83 5.18
C GLU A 133 4.59 1.58 6.33
N SER A 134 5.09 0.83 7.31
CA SER A 134 5.81 1.41 8.46
C SER A 134 7.24 1.85 8.08
N ARG A 135 7.88 1.18 7.10
CA ARG A 135 9.21 1.55 6.63
C ARG A 135 9.24 2.93 5.97
N ILE A 136 8.28 3.21 5.09
CA ILE A 136 8.22 4.53 4.43
C ILE A 136 7.95 5.64 5.45
N GLU A 137 7.13 5.37 6.45
CA GLU A 137 6.88 6.31 7.55
C GLU A 137 8.17 6.53 8.36
N TYR A 138 8.91 5.46 8.72
CA TYR A 138 10.21 5.56 9.40
C TYR A 138 11.18 6.44 8.61
N GLN A 139 11.39 6.16 7.32
CA GLN A 139 12.29 6.94 6.46
C GLN A 139 11.82 8.38 6.29
N GLY A 140 10.52 8.58 6.08
CA GLY A 140 9.93 9.89 5.89
C GLY A 140 10.03 10.78 7.11
N LEU A 141 9.85 10.23 8.30
CA LEU A 141 9.96 10.98 9.55
C LEU A 141 11.40 11.36 9.91
N GLN A 142 12.42 10.64 9.40
CA GLN A 142 13.81 11.08 9.50
C GLN A 142 14.05 12.37 8.68
N ASP A 143 13.46 12.46 7.50
CA ASP A 143 13.66 13.59 6.58
C ASP A 143 12.69 14.75 6.86
N VAL A 144 11.45 14.45 7.24
CA VAL A 144 10.36 15.43 7.41
C VAL A 144 9.63 15.22 8.76
N PRO A 145 10.31 15.38 9.91
CA PRO A 145 9.73 15.07 11.23
C PRO A 145 8.48 15.90 11.58
N ARG A 146 8.31 17.05 10.92
CA ARG A 146 7.16 17.95 11.15
C ARG A 146 5.80 17.35 10.79
N VAL A 147 5.75 16.31 9.96
CA VAL A 147 4.48 15.69 9.53
C VAL A 147 4.04 14.54 10.43
N ARG A 148 4.82 14.21 11.46
CA ARG A 148 4.52 13.10 12.40
C ARG A 148 3.09 13.15 12.93
N GLU A 149 2.68 14.30 13.48
CA GLU A 149 1.36 14.46 14.09
C GLU A 149 0.22 14.25 13.09
N PHE A 150 0.46 14.61 11.82
CA PHE A 150 -0.53 14.41 10.76
C PHE A 150 -0.65 12.93 10.39
N ILE A 151 0.49 12.25 10.13
CA ILE A 151 0.48 10.81 9.84
C ILE A 151 -0.12 10.04 11.01
N ARG A 152 0.25 10.37 12.24
CA ARG A 152 -0.31 9.79 13.46
C ARG A 152 -1.83 9.94 13.51
N SER A 153 -2.38 11.13 13.19
CA SER A 153 -3.83 11.35 13.15
C SER A 153 -4.50 10.41 12.14
N ALA A 154 -3.94 10.25 10.94
CA ALA A 154 -4.46 9.34 9.94
C ALA A 154 -4.38 7.87 10.39
N VAL A 155 -3.26 7.46 10.97
CA VAL A 155 -3.04 6.09 11.45
C VAL A 155 -4.01 5.72 12.60
N ILE A 156 -4.27 6.63 13.54
CA ILE A 156 -5.23 6.40 14.62
C ILE A 156 -6.63 6.18 14.04
N ASP A 157 -7.10 7.09 13.19
CA ASP A 157 -8.45 7.04 12.64
C ASP A 157 -8.66 5.82 11.72
N ILE A 158 -7.65 5.38 10.99
CA ILE A 158 -7.80 4.36 9.96
C ILE A 158 -7.36 2.98 10.47
N ASN A 159 -6.21 2.89 11.10
CA ASN A 159 -5.60 1.61 11.44
C ASN A 159 -5.94 1.17 12.86
N LEU A 160 -5.94 2.09 13.83
CA LEU A 160 -6.17 1.75 15.21
C LEU A 160 -7.66 1.48 15.49
N GLU A 161 -8.56 2.33 14.97
CA GLU A 161 -10.00 2.18 15.17
C GLU A 161 -10.61 1.00 14.38
N HIS A 162 -10.01 0.63 13.25
CA HIS A 162 -10.50 -0.42 12.36
C HIS A 162 -9.62 -1.67 12.34
N ARG A 163 -8.74 -1.84 13.36
CA ARG A 163 -7.89 -3.03 13.44
C ARG A 163 -8.73 -4.30 13.59
N PRO A 164 -8.26 -5.44 13.06
CA PRO A 164 -8.94 -6.71 13.26
C PRO A 164 -8.88 -7.13 14.74
N GLU A 165 -9.89 -7.87 15.19
CA GLU A 165 -9.85 -8.57 16.46
C GLU A 165 -8.83 -9.70 16.41
N MET A 166 -8.03 -9.87 17.46
CA MET A 166 -6.94 -10.86 17.50
C MET A 166 -7.46 -12.23 17.96
N GLU A 167 -8.28 -12.85 17.12
CA GLU A 167 -8.83 -14.19 17.40
C GLU A 167 -7.90 -15.33 16.95
N HIS A 168 -6.97 -15.05 16.03
CA HIS A 168 -6.05 -16.03 15.44
C HIS A 168 -4.71 -15.37 15.06
N THR A 169 -3.72 -16.22 14.78
CA THR A 169 -2.33 -15.80 14.50
C THR A 169 -2.24 -14.79 13.36
N GLU A 170 -2.96 -14.97 12.26
CA GLU A 170 -2.96 -14.03 11.12
C GLU A 170 -3.37 -12.61 11.56
N ALA A 171 -4.45 -12.49 12.33
CA ALA A 171 -4.92 -11.20 12.83
C ALA A 171 -3.90 -10.55 13.78
N ALA A 172 -3.26 -11.34 14.67
CA ALA A 172 -2.24 -10.83 15.57
C ALA A 172 -1.01 -10.30 14.81
N PHE A 173 -0.54 -11.02 13.76
CA PHE A 173 0.54 -10.55 12.90
C PHE A 173 0.17 -9.28 12.13
N GLN A 174 -1.07 -9.21 11.65
CA GLN A 174 -1.58 -8.01 10.99
C GLN A 174 -1.62 -6.81 11.96
N VAL A 175 -2.12 -6.98 13.18
CA VAL A 175 -2.13 -5.90 14.19
C VAL A 175 -0.71 -5.51 14.58
N PHE A 176 0.22 -6.47 14.71
CA PHE A 176 1.62 -6.19 14.96
C PHE A 176 2.22 -5.28 13.87
N GLY A 177 2.05 -5.65 12.59
CA GLY A 177 2.53 -4.84 11.46
C GLY A 177 1.86 -3.48 11.34
N LEU A 178 0.55 -3.38 11.69
CA LEU A 178 -0.18 -2.12 11.65
C LEU A 178 0.17 -1.17 12.79
N ILE A 179 0.40 -1.67 14.00
CA ILE A 179 0.50 -0.86 15.21
C ILE A 179 1.91 -0.91 15.79
N ASN A 180 2.43 -2.10 16.16
CA ASN A 180 3.74 -2.21 16.79
C ASN A 180 4.88 -1.72 15.88
N ALA A 181 4.80 -2.03 14.57
CA ALA A 181 5.77 -1.54 13.61
C ALA A 181 5.75 0.01 13.49
N ARG A 182 4.57 0.64 13.62
CA ARG A 182 4.45 2.10 13.62
C ARG A 182 4.90 2.77 14.91
N VAL A 183 4.83 2.08 16.05
CA VAL A 183 5.51 2.52 17.28
C VAL A 183 7.02 2.55 17.05
N GLN A 184 7.59 1.51 16.47
CA GLN A 184 9.01 1.45 16.13
C GLN A 184 9.43 2.49 15.09
N ALA A 185 8.57 2.79 14.11
CA ALA A 185 8.79 3.86 13.14
C ALA A 185 8.74 5.26 13.77
N GLY A 186 8.23 5.38 14.98
CA GLY A 186 8.04 6.65 15.68
C GLY A 186 6.81 7.43 15.21
N THR A 187 5.91 6.79 14.45
CA THR A 187 4.63 7.37 14.02
C THR A 187 3.64 7.42 15.18
N LEU A 188 3.54 6.33 15.94
CA LEU A 188 2.70 6.22 17.15
C LEU A 188 3.54 6.31 18.42
N GLU A 189 2.97 6.85 19.48
CA GLU A 189 3.56 6.79 20.82
C GLU A 189 3.06 5.54 21.56
N GLU A 190 3.97 4.78 22.16
CA GLU A 190 3.66 3.53 22.86
C GLU A 190 2.52 3.70 23.89
N ARG A 191 2.55 4.81 24.66
CA ARG A 191 1.52 5.11 25.64
C ARG A 191 0.08 5.24 25.09
N GLU A 192 -0.07 5.49 23.80
CA GLU A 192 -1.37 5.66 23.14
C GLU A 192 -1.97 4.33 22.71
N VAL A 193 -1.12 3.34 22.55
CA VAL A 193 -1.45 2.00 22.03
C VAL A 193 -1.01 0.90 22.99
N GLU A 194 -0.66 1.26 24.25
CA GLU A 194 -0.14 0.33 25.26
C GLU A 194 -1.03 -0.89 25.42
N ASP A 195 -2.34 -0.69 25.48
CA ASP A 195 -3.30 -1.80 25.58
C ASP A 195 -3.24 -2.74 24.36
N VAL A 196 -3.07 -2.20 23.16
CA VAL A 196 -2.99 -2.99 21.92
C VAL A 196 -1.66 -3.73 21.83
N VAL A 197 -0.56 -3.05 22.11
CA VAL A 197 0.78 -3.63 22.16
C VAL A 197 0.85 -4.74 23.22
N GLY A 198 0.25 -4.53 24.38
CA GLY A 198 0.12 -5.55 25.43
C GLY A 198 -0.67 -6.75 24.98
N GLN A 199 -1.85 -6.56 24.38
CA GLN A 199 -2.68 -7.64 23.84
C GLN A 199 -1.95 -8.46 22.76
N VAL A 200 -1.23 -7.80 21.86
CA VAL A 200 -0.42 -8.47 20.84
C VAL A 200 0.69 -9.31 21.49
N THR A 201 1.39 -8.74 22.47
CA THR A 201 2.47 -9.44 23.17
C THR A 201 1.95 -10.62 23.97
N ASP A 202 0.81 -10.48 24.64
CA ASP A 202 0.16 -11.57 25.39
C ASP A 202 -0.30 -12.68 24.44
N PHE A 203 -0.81 -12.32 23.25
CA PHE A 203 -1.25 -13.28 22.26
C PHE A 203 -0.07 -14.03 21.63
N LEU A 204 0.94 -13.34 21.13
CA LEU A 204 2.09 -13.93 20.42
C LEU A 204 3.13 -14.55 21.35
N GLY A 205 3.23 -14.03 22.58
CA GLY A 205 4.32 -14.31 23.52
C GLY A 205 5.51 -13.36 23.32
N ALA A 206 6.25 -13.14 24.40
CA ALA A 206 7.33 -12.16 24.43
C ALA A 206 8.48 -12.48 23.46
N GLU A 207 8.83 -13.77 23.31
CA GLU A 207 9.93 -14.20 22.45
C GLU A 207 9.62 -13.92 20.97
N LEU A 208 8.43 -14.31 20.51
CA LEU A 208 8.01 -14.06 19.13
C LEU A 208 7.83 -12.57 18.87
N SER A 209 7.24 -11.81 19.80
CA SER A 209 7.10 -10.37 19.69
C SER A 209 8.45 -9.67 19.55
N LEU A 210 9.47 -10.12 20.29
CA LEU A 210 10.84 -9.61 20.18
C LEU A 210 11.46 -9.97 18.82
N HIS A 211 11.26 -11.19 18.34
CA HIS A 211 11.73 -11.62 17.02
C HIS A 211 11.12 -10.77 15.90
N LEU A 212 9.80 -10.56 15.92
CA LEU A 212 9.10 -9.71 14.95
C LEU A 212 9.57 -8.25 15.02
N SER A 213 9.83 -7.74 16.23
CA SER A 213 10.42 -6.41 16.41
C SER A 213 11.79 -6.29 15.74
N GLY A 214 12.60 -7.35 15.79
CA GLY A 214 13.89 -7.42 15.09
C GLY A 214 13.73 -7.38 13.57
N ILE A 215 12.79 -8.14 13.02
CA ILE A 215 12.47 -8.12 11.58
C ILE A 215 12.05 -6.71 11.16
N VAL A 216 11.12 -6.08 11.88
CA VAL A 216 10.64 -4.71 11.59
C VAL A 216 11.78 -3.70 11.61
N SER A 217 12.61 -3.71 12.67
CA SER A 217 13.72 -2.77 12.80
C SER A 217 14.71 -2.91 11.63
N THR A 218 15.07 -4.15 11.26
CA THR A 218 15.97 -4.40 10.13
C THR A 218 15.33 -3.97 8.81
N PHE A 219 14.02 -4.23 8.64
CA PHE A 219 13.28 -3.85 7.44
C PHE A 219 13.22 -2.32 7.27
N HIS A 220 13.02 -1.57 8.38
CA HIS A 220 13.02 -0.10 8.37
C HIS A 220 14.37 0.48 7.91
N GLU A 221 15.47 -0.12 8.30
CA GLU A 221 16.82 0.36 8.00
C GLU A 221 17.34 -0.13 6.65
N SER A 222 16.79 -1.25 6.13
CA SER A 222 17.28 -1.87 4.91
C SER A 222 17.04 -1.01 3.68
N ARG A 223 18.12 -0.85 2.90
CA ARG A 223 18.12 -0.22 1.57
C ARG A 223 18.16 -1.24 0.44
N ASP A 224 18.40 -2.50 0.76
CA ASP A 224 18.47 -3.60 -0.19
C ASP A 224 17.12 -4.28 -0.34
N LEU A 225 16.60 -4.30 -1.56
CA LEU A 225 15.32 -4.94 -1.88
C LEU A 225 15.36 -6.45 -1.62
N SER A 226 16.49 -7.11 -1.92
CA SER A 226 16.65 -8.55 -1.69
C SER A 226 16.62 -8.89 -0.19
N GLU A 227 17.24 -8.06 0.65
CA GLU A 227 17.18 -8.20 2.11
C GLU A 227 15.74 -8.02 2.61
N ARG A 228 15.01 -7.03 2.11
CA ARG A 228 13.60 -6.83 2.47
C ARG A 228 12.72 -8.01 2.03
N HIS A 229 12.97 -8.60 0.85
CA HIS A 229 12.28 -9.83 0.44
C HIS A 229 12.58 -10.98 1.39
N GLN A 230 13.81 -11.12 1.86
CA GLN A 230 14.16 -12.15 2.83
C GLN A 230 13.46 -11.94 4.17
N LEU A 231 13.39 -10.71 4.67
CA LEU A 231 12.67 -10.37 5.90
C LEU A 231 11.16 -10.63 5.79
N ALA A 232 10.55 -10.39 4.62
CA ALA A 232 9.15 -10.76 4.38
C ALA A 232 8.92 -12.28 4.43
N ARG A 233 9.86 -13.08 3.91
CA ARG A 233 9.82 -14.55 4.05
C ARG A 233 9.98 -15.00 5.50
N GLU A 234 10.87 -14.38 6.25
CA GLU A 234 11.07 -14.66 7.68
C GLU A 234 9.82 -14.33 8.50
N TRP A 235 9.14 -13.23 8.17
CA TRP A 235 7.86 -12.87 8.76
C TRP A 235 6.80 -13.95 8.53
N VAL A 236 6.64 -14.42 7.29
CA VAL A 236 5.68 -15.48 6.95
C VAL A 236 6.05 -16.81 7.61
N ALA A 237 7.33 -17.17 7.64
CA ALA A 237 7.80 -18.38 8.32
C ALA A 237 7.48 -18.35 9.82
N ALA A 238 7.74 -17.23 10.49
CA ALA A 238 7.40 -17.03 11.89
C ALA A 238 5.88 -17.11 12.14
N LYS A 239 5.08 -16.59 11.22
CA LYS A 239 3.61 -16.68 11.29
C LYS A 239 3.13 -18.13 11.21
N HIS A 240 3.62 -18.90 10.25
CA HIS A 240 3.26 -20.29 10.09
C HIS A 240 3.67 -21.12 11.31
N GLU A 241 4.87 -20.92 11.83
CA GLU A 241 5.33 -21.61 13.04
C GLU A 241 4.42 -21.30 14.24
N ALA A 242 4.04 -20.04 14.42
CA ALA A 242 3.15 -19.64 15.51
C ALA A 242 1.74 -20.24 15.37
N ALA A 243 1.20 -20.31 14.15
CA ALA A 243 -0.10 -20.92 13.86
C ALA A 243 -0.06 -22.44 14.14
N ASP A 244 0.99 -23.13 13.70
CA ASP A 244 1.19 -24.55 13.94
C ASP A 244 1.29 -24.88 15.45
N GLN A 245 2.03 -24.08 16.21
CA GLN A 245 2.15 -24.23 17.67
C GLN A 245 0.82 -24.07 18.39
N ARG A 246 -0.13 -23.31 17.83
CA ARG A 246 -1.48 -23.12 18.35
C ARG A 246 -2.48 -24.16 17.85
N GLY A 247 -2.06 -25.03 16.93
CA GLY A 247 -2.94 -25.98 16.27
C GLY A 247 -3.99 -25.29 15.39
N GLU A 248 -3.72 -24.04 15.02
CA GLU A 248 -4.52 -23.35 14.03
C GLU A 248 -4.25 -24.02 12.69
N LYS A 249 -5.29 -24.53 12.06
CA LYS A 249 -5.14 -24.92 10.66
C LYS A 249 -4.78 -23.66 9.88
N PRO A 250 -3.95 -23.75 8.84
CA PRO A 250 -3.79 -22.68 7.90
C PRO A 250 -5.12 -22.48 7.13
N ASP A 251 -6.12 -22.01 7.84
CA ASP A 251 -7.42 -21.55 7.35
C ASP A 251 -7.38 -20.08 6.93
N GLY A 252 -6.26 -19.64 6.45
CA GLY A 252 -6.35 -18.80 5.29
C GLY A 252 -6.81 -19.74 4.19
N GLY A 253 -8.11 -19.97 4.08
CA GLY A 253 -8.66 -20.73 2.99
C GLY A 253 -8.03 -20.17 1.73
N PHE A 254 -6.98 -20.84 1.27
CA PHE A 254 -6.36 -20.55 0.00
C PHE A 254 -7.49 -20.71 -1.00
N ASP A 255 -8.11 -19.61 -1.35
CA ASP A 255 -9.00 -19.58 -2.49
C ASP A 255 -8.11 -19.51 -3.73
N PRO A 256 -7.87 -20.64 -4.40
CA PRO A 256 -7.06 -20.67 -5.61
C PRO A 256 -7.64 -19.76 -6.69
N ALA A 257 -8.96 -19.47 -6.62
CA ALA A 257 -9.64 -18.57 -7.53
C ALA A 257 -9.32 -17.10 -7.20
N ALA A 258 -9.28 -16.71 -5.93
CA ALA A 258 -8.89 -15.35 -5.52
C ALA A 258 -7.40 -15.07 -5.82
N LEU A 259 -6.51 -16.06 -5.59
CA LEU A 259 -5.11 -15.93 -5.98
C LEU A 259 -4.94 -15.88 -7.51
N ALA A 260 -5.63 -16.76 -8.23
CA ALA A 260 -5.59 -16.75 -9.70
C ALA A 260 -6.13 -15.41 -10.26
N GLN A 261 -7.14 -14.83 -9.60
CA GLN A 261 -7.66 -13.51 -9.97
C GLN A 261 -6.67 -12.39 -9.63
N ALA A 262 -6.03 -12.42 -8.45
CA ALA A 262 -5.03 -11.43 -8.05
C ALA A 262 -3.78 -11.49 -8.96
N VAL A 263 -3.28 -12.70 -9.27
CA VAL A 263 -2.18 -12.90 -10.22
C VAL A 263 -2.58 -12.47 -11.64
N LYS A 264 -3.83 -12.73 -12.04
CA LYS A 264 -4.34 -12.30 -13.33
C LYS A 264 -4.42 -10.77 -13.42
N ASN A 265 -4.93 -10.12 -12.41
CA ASN A 265 -5.00 -8.66 -12.34
C ASN A 265 -3.58 -8.05 -12.39
N ALA A 266 -2.64 -8.55 -11.59
CA ALA A 266 -1.25 -8.10 -11.61
C ALA A 266 -0.57 -8.30 -12.99
N LEU A 267 -0.85 -9.40 -13.68
CA LEU A 267 -0.34 -9.65 -15.04
C LEU A 267 -0.97 -8.73 -16.09
N GLU A 268 -2.27 -8.44 -16.00
CA GLU A 268 -2.96 -7.52 -16.89
C GLU A 268 -2.43 -6.08 -16.71
N ASP A 269 -2.10 -5.65 -15.49
CA ASP A 269 -1.46 -4.38 -15.21
C ASP A 269 -0.03 -4.27 -15.76
N ILE A 270 0.77 -5.35 -15.64
CA ILE A 270 2.11 -5.41 -16.23
C ILE A 270 2.04 -5.22 -17.76
N ILE A 271 1.06 -5.87 -18.40
CA ILE A 271 0.86 -5.80 -19.86
C ILE A 271 0.48 -4.37 -20.27
N LEU A 272 -0.44 -3.74 -19.54
CA LEU A 272 -0.87 -2.37 -19.80
C LEU A 272 0.28 -1.38 -19.59
N THR A 273 1.03 -1.52 -18.50
CA THR A 273 2.19 -0.66 -18.21
C THR A 273 3.29 -0.78 -19.25
N ALA A 274 3.61 -2.00 -19.69
CA ALA A 274 4.58 -2.22 -20.75
C ALA A 274 4.11 -1.63 -22.09
N SER A 275 2.81 -1.71 -22.38
CA SER A 275 2.21 -1.13 -23.59
C SER A 275 2.26 0.40 -23.58
N ILE A 276 2.03 1.04 -22.44
CA ILE A 276 2.10 2.50 -22.28
C ILE A 276 3.57 2.98 -22.36
N ALA A 277 4.49 2.30 -21.68
CA ALA A 277 5.92 2.64 -21.72
C ALA A 277 6.54 2.49 -23.12
N LEU A 278 5.99 1.60 -23.97
CA LEU A 278 6.40 1.44 -25.36
C LEU A 278 5.75 2.46 -26.29
N ALA A 279 4.54 2.92 -26.00
CA ALA A 279 3.86 3.99 -26.76
C ALA A 279 4.56 5.35 -26.61
N ASP A 280 5.20 5.61 -25.46
CA ASP A 280 6.03 6.81 -25.22
C ASP A 280 7.41 6.77 -25.92
N GLN A 281 7.83 5.62 -26.43
CA GLN A 281 9.08 5.47 -27.21
C GLN A 281 8.79 5.40 -28.71
N GLU A 282 8.54 6.54 -29.32
CA GLU A 282 8.54 6.84 -30.78
C GLU A 282 8.82 5.66 -31.77
N SER A 283 8.03 4.59 -31.75
CA SER A 283 7.81 3.77 -32.95
C SER A 283 6.55 2.93 -32.79
N ASP A 284 5.47 3.37 -33.39
CA ASP A 284 4.18 2.68 -33.46
C ASP A 284 4.29 1.20 -33.88
N GLU A 285 5.24 0.88 -34.75
CA GLU A 285 5.46 -0.50 -35.23
C GLU A 285 5.98 -1.46 -34.15
N VAL A 286 6.83 -1.00 -33.23
CA VAL A 286 7.38 -1.85 -32.15
C VAL A 286 6.35 -2.05 -31.06
N ALA A 287 5.57 -1.03 -30.74
CA ALA A 287 4.48 -1.10 -29.77
C ALA A 287 3.36 -2.04 -30.27
N GLU A 288 2.96 -1.94 -31.54
CA GLU A 288 1.97 -2.86 -32.14
C GLU A 288 2.46 -4.31 -32.19
N ALA A 289 3.72 -4.55 -32.53
CA ALA A 289 4.31 -5.89 -32.55
C ALA A 289 4.37 -6.51 -31.15
N PHE A 290 4.70 -5.74 -30.13
CA PHE A 290 4.74 -6.19 -28.74
C PHE A 290 3.34 -6.50 -28.21
N VAL A 291 2.37 -5.62 -28.43
CA VAL A 291 0.97 -5.86 -28.04
C VAL A 291 0.40 -7.11 -28.69
N LEU A 292 0.70 -7.35 -29.97
CA LEU A 292 0.31 -8.57 -30.67
C LEU A 292 0.97 -9.83 -30.10
N ASP A 293 2.25 -9.79 -29.75
CA ASP A 293 2.97 -10.93 -29.14
C ASP A 293 2.39 -11.27 -27.77
N VAL A 294 2.14 -10.26 -26.93
CA VAL A 294 1.53 -10.41 -25.60
C VAL A 294 0.12 -10.98 -25.71
N GLN A 295 -0.71 -10.46 -26.63
CA GLN A 295 -2.06 -10.99 -26.85
C GLN A 295 -2.06 -12.44 -27.34
N GLN A 296 -1.10 -12.83 -28.18
CA GLN A 296 -0.94 -14.21 -28.63
C GLN A 296 -0.54 -15.14 -27.50
N LYS A 297 0.41 -14.72 -26.64
CA LYS A 297 0.85 -15.48 -25.46
C LYS A 297 -0.28 -15.65 -24.45
N THR A 298 -1.06 -14.61 -24.23
CA THR A 298 -2.23 -14.66 -23.34
C THR A 298 -3.32 -15.61 -23.87
N LYS A 299 -3.60 -15.57 -25.17
CA LYS A 299 -4.55 -16.51 -25.82
C LYS A 299 -4.06 -17.96 -25.73
N GLN A 300 -2.76 -18.20 -25.94
CA GLN A 300 -2.18 -19.54 -25.86
C GLN A 300 -2.26 -20.08 -24.42
N ARG A 301 -2.00 -19.24 -23.42
CA ARG A 301 -2.09 -19.59 -22.00
C ARG A 301 -3.54 -19.95 -21.61
N LYS A 302 -4.53 -19.14 -21.99
CA LYS A 302 -5.96 -19.44 -21.76
C LYS A 302 -6.38 -20.77 -22.41
N ARG A 303 -5.82 -21.09 -23.56
CA ARG A 303 -6.07 -22.36 -24.23
C ARG A 303 -5.46 -23.55 -23.47
N ASN A 304 -4.23 -23.38 -22.96
CA ASN A 304 -3.56 -24.39 -22.16
C ASN A 304 -4.28 -24.63 -20.81
N GLU A 305 -4.80 -23.58 -20.18
CA GLU A 305 -5.60 -23.66 -18.95
C GLU A 305 -6.92 -24.41 -19.18
N GLN A 306 -7.63 -24.11 -20.28
CA GLN A 306 -8.86 -24.83 -20.65
C GLN A 306 -8.61 -26.30 -21.06
N GLU A 307 -7.44 -26.61 -21.59
CA GLU A 307 -7.04 -27.99 -21.87
C GLU A 307 -6.66 -28.73 -20.58
N ALA A 308 -6.05 -28.07 -19.61
CA ALA A 308 -5.75 -28.63 -18.30
C ALA A 308 -7.03 -28.91 -17.49
N GLU A 309 -8.01 -28.02 -17.50
CA GLU A 309 -9.32 -28.22 -16.83
C GLU A 309 -10.13 -29.40 -17.41
N LYS A 310 -9.85 -29.81 -18.63
CA LYS A 310 -10.53 -30.97 -19.26
C LYS A 310 -9.87 -32.31 -18.91
N LEU A 311 -8.70 -32.28 -18.29
CA LEU A 311 -7.93 -33.47 -17.92
C LEU A 311 -8.13 -33.88 -16.44
N PHE A 312 -8.84 -33.06 -15.67
CA PHE A 312 -9.31 -33.34 -14.30
C PHE A 312 -10.83 -33.33 -14.24
#